data_cbac4b87ac678e7d944415591b19b3b7
#
_entry.id   cbac4b87ac678e7d944415591b19b3b7
#
_cell.length_a   1.000
_cell.length_b   1.000
_cell.length_c   1.000
_cell.angle_alpha   90.00
_cell.angle_beta   90.00
_cell.angle_gamma   90.00
#
_symmetry.space_group_name_H-M   'P 1'
#
loop_
_entity.id
_entity.type
_entity.pdbx_description
1 polymer ?
#
loop_
_entity_poly.entity_id
_entity_poly.type
_entity_poly.pdbx_seq_one_letter_code
_entity_poly.pdbx_strand_id
1 'polypeptide(L)'
;MTIHQIHTKQPISINNDPWEAYTDIETHNKLTLSNIEFTTTNLCNMRCSHCAVGYTLQTQDPDPLPMDIIYRRLDEIPDLKTMSITGGEPMFSKKSIKQVVKPLLKYAYDRGIYVQMNSNLTLPQDRYLDIAEYIDVMHISHNWGTLDEFATVGFGAMEKQPPLKAKLKLYDQMLNNAQTLSDQGMFISAETMLNQSTLPYLTKIHNEIVKDMKCSRHEIHPMYPADFASDLNVLSLKEMKQAIHQLLDMRDENTWMLFGTLPIYPC
;
A
#
# COMPACT_ATOMS: atom_id res chain seq x y z
N MET A 1 -37.54 10.22 -3.70
CA MET A 1 -36.60 9.49 -2.86
C MET A 1 -36.08 8.33 -3.68
N THR A 2 -34.92 8.49 -4.30
CA THR A 2 -34.27 7.43 -5.07
C THR A 2 -33.58 6.51 -4.06
N ILE A 3 -34.00 5.28 -3.97
CA ILE A 3 -33.35 4.26 -3.16
C ILE A 3 -31.98 4.06 -3.79
N HIS A 4 -30.92 4.56 -3.15
CA HIS A 4 -29.56 4.21 -3.53
C HIS A 4 -29.43 2.70 -3.30
N GLN A 5 -29.30 1.94 -4.39
CA GLN A 5 -28.87 0.56 -4.33
C GLN A 5 -27.51 0.56 -3.64
N ILE A 6 -27.44 -0.02 -2.45
CA ILE A 6 -26.17 -0.33 -1.80
C ILE A 6 -25.52 -1.37 -2.71
N HIS A 7 -24.51 -0.97 -3.46
CA HIS A 7 -23.70 -1.90 -4.24
C HIS A 7 -22.95 -2.76 -3.23
N THR A 8 -23.41 -3.98 -3.01
CA THR A 8 -22.70 -4.96 -2.19
C THR A 8 -21.46 -5.40 -2.96
N LYS A 9 -20.30 -4.88 -2.54
CA LYS A 9 -19.01 -5.33 -3.05
C LYS A 9 -18.78 -6.80 -2.69
N GLN A 10 -18.17 -7.56 -3.60
CA GLN A 10 -17.76 -8.93 -3.30
C GLN A 10 -16.50 -8.89 -2.41
N PRO A 11 -16.36 -9.82 -1.45
CA PRO A 11 -15.14 -9.92 -0.63
C PRO A 11 -13.89 -10.11 -1.50
N ILE A 12 -12.82 -9.44 -1.12
CA ILE A 12 -11.52 -9.58 -1.78
C ILE A 12 -10.92 -10.96 -1.48
N SER A 13 -10.46 -11.64 -2.50
CA SER A 13 -9.83 -12.96 -2.40
C SER A 13 -8.98 -13.22 -3.63
N ILE A 14 -8.21 -14.31 -3.62
CA ILE A 14 -7.42 -14.76 -4.78
C ILE A 14 -8.29 -15.02 -6.04
N ASN A 15 -9.58 -15.29 -5.86
CA ASN A 15 -10.52 -15.51 -6.95
C ASN A 15 -11.36 -14.26 -7.29
N ASN A 16 -11.18 -13.20 -6.57
CA ASN A 16 -11.88 -11.93 -6.77
C ASN A 16 -10.95 -10.77 -6.40
N ASP A 17 -10.03 -10.45 -7.30
CA ASP A 17 -9.16 -9.28 -7.21
C ASP A 17 -9.67 -8.18 -8.14
N PRO A 18 -10.30 -7.12 -7.60
CA PRO A 18 -10.81 -6.03 -8.45
C PRO A 18 -9.70 -5.23 -9.15
N TRP A 19 -8.44 -5.36 -8.72
CA TRP A 19 -7.28 -4.74 -9.40
C TRP A 19 -6.74 -5.57 -10.55
N GLU A 20 -7.25 -6.79 -10.76
CA GLU A 20 -6.80 -7.66 -11.85
C GLU A 20 -7.28 -7.14 -13.21
N ALA A 21 -6.32 -6.70 -14.04
CA ALA A 21 -6.62 -6.10 -15.34
C ALA A 21 -7.19 -7.07 -16.37
N TYR A 22 -6.93 -8.38 -16.23
CA TYR A 22 -7.46 -9.39 -17.15
C TYR A 22 -8.98 -9.45 -17.14
N THR A 23 -9.62 -9.16 -16.01
CA THR A 23 -11.08 -9.12 -15.92
C THR A 23 -11.70 -8.07 -16.84
N ASP A 24 -10.99 -6.99 -17.14
CA ASP A 24 -11.44 -5.96 -18.07
C ASP A 24 -11.40 -6.46 -19.51
N ILE A 25 -10.34 -7.21 -19.86
CA ILE A 25 -10.20 -7.83 -21.19
C ILE A 25 -11.31 -8.87 -21.39
N GLU A 26 -11.56 -9.71 -20.39
CA GLU A 26 -12.62 -10.73 -20.45
C GLU A 26 -14.02 -10.10 -20.58
N THR A 27 -14.27 -9.03 -19.82
CA THR A 27 -15.59 -8.37 -19.78
C THR A 27 -15.84 -7.49 -20.99
N HIS A 28 -14.83 -6.70 -21.40
CA HIS A 28 -14.98 -5.64 -22.41
C HIS A 28 -14.25 -5.95 -23.72
N ASN A 29 -13.53 -7.08 -23.81
CA ASN A 29 -12.64 -7.44 -24.92
C ASN A 29 -11.59 -6.34 -25.26
N LYS A 30 -11.24 -5.54 -24.28
CA LYS A 30 -10.23 -4.47 -24.35
C LYS A 30 -9.80 -4.05 -22.94
N LEU A 31 -8.65 -3.43 -22.84
CA LEU A 31 -8.27 -2.70 -21.62
C LEU A 31 -9.12 -1.42 -21.51
N THR A 32 -9.62 -1.16 -20.31
CA THR A 32 -10.34 0.08 -19.95
C THR A 32 -9.57 0.82 -18.87
N LEU A 33 -9.87 2.11 -18.69
CA LEU A 33 -9.39 2.86 -17.53
C LEU A 33 -10.27 2.49 -16.34
N SER A 34 -9.87 1.48 -15.59
CA SER A 34 -10.66 0.91 -14.48
C SER A 34 -10.06 1.16 -13.11
N ASN A 35 -8.82 1.63 -13.04
CA ASN A 35 -8.11 1.95 -11.80
C ASN A 35 -7.53 3.37 -11.85
N ILE A 36 -7.56 4.06 -10.72
CA ILE A 36 -6.90 5.36 -10.53
C ILE A 36 -6.17 5.40 -9.19
N GLU A 37 -5.02 6.05 -9.17
CA GLU A 37 -4.27 6.30 -7.95
C GLU A 37 -4.24 7.79 -7.62
N PHE A 38 -4.45 8.13 -6.34
CA PHE A 38 -4.39 9.48 -5.82
C PHE A 38 -3.24 9.65 -4.83
N THR A 39 -2.29 10.53 -5.15
CA THR A 39 -1.36 11.10 -4.18
C THR A 39 -2.07 12.22 -3.42
N THR A 40 -2.50 11.94 -2.19
CA THR A 40 -3.35 12.85 -1.41
C THR A 40 -2.56 13.83 -0.56
N THR A 41 -1.29 13.57 -0.31
CA THR A 41 -0.39 14.42 0.48
C THR A 41 1.06 14.16 0.11
N ASN A 42 1.89 15.19 0.20
CA ASN A 42 3.35 15.08 0.10
C ASN A 42 4.03 15.03 1.49
N LEU A 43 3.23 14.94 2.57
CA LEU A 43 3.74 14.81 3.92
C LEU A 43 3.87 13.35 4.32
N CYS A 44 4.97 13.01 4.99
CA CYS A 44 5.17 11.69 5.57
C CYS A 44 5.88 11.83 6.93
N ASN A 45 5.56 10.98 7.86
CA ASN A 45 6.23 10.90 9.16
C ASN A 45 7.54 10.09 9.11
N MET A 46 7.84 9.48 7.98
CA MET A 46 9.07 8.73 7.70
C MET A 46 9.82 9.36 6.52
N ARG A 47 11.11 9.00 6.37
CA ARG A 47 11.96 9.32 5.21
C ARG A 47 12.78 8.08 4.93
N CYS A 48 12.13 7.11 4.28
CA CYS A 48 12.75 5.83 3.97
C CYS A 48 13.84 5.99 2.91
N SER A 49 14.99 5.36 3.11
CA SER A 49 16.10 5.40 2.15
C SER A 49 15.80 4.71 0.82
N HIS A 50 14.75 3.89 0.76
CA HIS A 50 14.28 3.24 -0.46
C HIS A 50 13.05 3.93 -1.11
N CYS A 51 12.69 5.12 -0.65
CA CYS A 51 11.48 5.80 -1.12
C CYS A 51 11.63 6.26 -2.57
N ALA A 52 10.81 5.71 -3.47
CA ALA A 52 10.82 6.06 -4.89
C ALA A 52 10.16 7.41 -5.22
N VAL A 53 9.63 8.09 -4.21
CA VAL A 53 9.01 9.43 -4.31
C VAL A 53 9.57 10.40 -3.26
N GLY A 54 10.77 10.12 -2.75
CA GLY A 54 11.37 10.82 -1.61
C GLY A 54 11.58 12.31 -1.84
N TYR A 55 12.00 12.73 -3.04
CA TYR A 55 12.22 14.14 -3.39
C TYR A 55 10.91 14.93 -3.56
N THR A 56 9.78 14.27 -3.73
CA THR A 56 8.48 14.94 -3.75
C THR A 56 7.94 15.23 -2.35
N LEU A 57 8.51 14.60 -1.32
CA LEU A 57 8.09 14.79 0.06
C LEU A 57 8.42 16.21 0.54
N GLN A 58 7.44 16.83 1.17
CA GLN A 58 7.50 18.22 1.61
C GLN A 58 7.29 18.34 3.12
N THR A 59 7.43 19.56 3.66
CA THR A 59 7.11 19.92 5.05
C THR A 59 5.72 20.54 5.20
N GLN A 60 5.10 20.92 4.07
CA GLN A 60 3.76 21.49 4.01
C GLN A 60 3.06 20.96 2.75
N ASP A 61 1.79 20.58 2.87
CA ASP A 61 0.98 20.26 1.71
C ASP A 61 0.65 21.54 0.91
N PRO A 62 0.67 21.47 -0.41
CA PRO A 62 0.04 22.50 -1.25
C PRO A 62 -1.47 22.54 -0.98
N ASP A 63 -2.14 23.57 -1.48
CA ASP A 63 -3.59 23.57 -1.45
C ASP A 63 -4.12 22.49 -2.41
N PRO A 64 -5.05 21.65 -1.96
CA PRO A 64 -5.59 20.58 -2.80
C PRO A 64 -6.41 21.18 -3.96
N LEU A 65 -6.49 20.42 -5.06
CA LEU A 65 -7.46 20.72 -6.10
C LEU A 65 -8.88 20.71 -5.52
N PRO A 66 -9.76 21.61 -5.98
CA PRO A 66 -11.16 21.60 -5.59
C PRO A 66 -11.81 20.23 -5.87
N MET A 67 -12.52 19.68 -4.88
CA MET A 67 -13.10 18.34 -4.98
C MET A 67 -14.14 18.20 -6.09
N ASP A 68 -14.85 19.28 -6.44
CA ASP A 68 -15.79 19.31 -7.56
C ASP A 68 -15.10 19.07 -8.90
N ILE A 69 -13.86 19.55 -9.07
CA ILE A 69 -13.07 19.27 -10.26
C ILE A 69 -12.68 17.79 -10.28
N ILE A 70 -12.23 17.26 -9.15
CA ILE A 70 -11.83 15.85 -9.03
C ILE A 70 -13.04 14.95 -9.33
N TYR A 71 -14.19 15.20 -8.71
CA TYR A 71 -15.40 14.39 -8.93
C TYR A 71 -15.84 14.42 -10.41
N ARG A 72 -15.84 15.57 -11.03
CA ARG A 72 -16.16 15.69 -12.46
C ARG A 72 -15.23 14.84 -13.33
N ARG A 73 -13.92 14.81 -13.02
CA ARG A 73 -12.97 13.99 -13.76
C ARG A 73 -13.16 12.48 -13.50
N LEU A 74 -13.51 12.11 -12.29
CA LEU A 74 -13.83 10.72 -11.97
C LEU A 74 -15.13 10.26 -12.65
N ASP A 75 -16.14 11.14 -12.73
CA ASP A 75 -17.42 10.86 -13.41
C ASP A 75 -17.25 10.69 -14.93
N GLU A 76 -16.14 11.17 -15.52
CA GLU A 76 -15.77 10.95 -16.93
C GLU A 76 -15.20 9.53 -17.19
N ILE A 77 -14.95 8.71 -16.14
CA ILE A 77 -14.40 7.36 -16.25
C ILE A 77 -15.51 6.33 -15.98
N PRO A 78 -16.19 5.84 -17.04
CA PRO A 78 -17.40 5.01 -16.86
C PRO A 78 -17.10 3.63 -16.28
N ASP A 79 -15.90 3.10 -16.53
CA ASP A 79 -15.49 1.76 -16.12
C ASP A 79 -14.63 1.76 -14.84
N LEU A 80 -14.60 2.87 -14.07
CA LEU A 80 -13.82 2.98 -12.85
C LEU A 80 -14.35 2.02 -11.79
N LYS A 81 -13.55 1.01 -11.43
CA LYS A 81 -13.90 -0.01 -10.43
C LYS A 81 -13.01 0.01 -9.18
N THR A 82 -11.79 0.56 -9.30
CA THR A 82 -10.83 0.58 -8.18
C THR A 82 -10.16 1.94 -8.03
N MET A 83 -9.82 2.28 -6.79
CA MET A 83 -9.11 3.50 -6.44
C MET A 83 -8.04 3.19 -5.41
N SER A 84 -6.80 3.62 -5.66
CA SER A 84 -5.70 3.54 -4.70
C SER A 84 -5.42 4.91 -4.10
N ILE A 85 -5.41 5.00 -2.78
CA ILE A 85 -5.06 6.21 -2.03
C ILE A 85 -3.63 6.07 -1.52
N THR A 86 -2.77 6.99 -1.95
CA THR A 86 -1.35 7.01 -1.61
C THR A 86 -0.88 8.45 -1.33
N GLY A 87 0.42 8.62 -1.22
CA GLY A 87 1.07 9.92 -1.01
C GLY A 87 2.42 9.75 -0.36
N GLY A 88 2.78 10.68 0.51
CA GLY A 88 3.80 10.44 1.52
C GLY A 88 3.26 9.42 2.52
N GLU A 89 2.48 9.88 3.51
CA GLU A 89 1.63 9.01 4.33
C GLU A 89 0.21 9.61 4.34
N PRO A 90 -0.79 8.97 3.71
CA PRO A 90 -2.12 9.52 3.53
C PRO A 90 -2.80 9.96 4.83
N MET A 91 -2.55 9.24 5.91
CA MET A 91 -3.15 9.48 7.22
C MET A 91 -2.34 10.42 8.11
N PHE A 92 -1.27 11.05 7.59
CA PHE A 92 -0.43 11.95 8.38
C PHE A 92 -1.00 13.37 8.46
N SER A 93 -1.40 13.96 7.34
CA SER A 93 -1.92 15.33 7.27
C SER A 93 -3.40 15.40 7.65
N LYS A 94 -3.70 16.03 8.79
CA LYS A 94 -5.10 16.27 9.21
C LYS A 94 -5.86 17.12 8.18
N LYS A 95 -5.18 18.06 7.50
CA LYS A 95 -5.77 18.88 6.43
C LYS A 95 -6.16 18.00 5.24
N SER A 96 -5.22 17.20 4.74
CA SER A 96 -5.45 16.27 3.62
C SER A 96 -6.54 15.25 3.96
N ILE A 97 -6.51 14.63 5.15
CA ILE A 97 -7.56 13.68 5.57
C ILE A 97 -8.94 14.31 5.45
N LYS A 98 -9.13 15.53 5.97
CA LYS A 98 -10.42 16.21 5.97
C LYS A 98 -10.83 16.67 4.57
N GLN A 99 -9.92 17.23 3.79
CA GLN A 99 -10.22 17.94 2.55
C GLN A 99 -10.14 17.06 1.30
N VAL A 100 -9.39 15.92 1.37
CA VAL A 100 -9.13 15.06 0.21
C VAL A 100 -9.48 13.61 0.50
N VAL A 101 -8.84 12.98 1.50
CA VAL A 101 -8.98 11.54 1.74
C VAL A 101 -10.43 11.16 2.02
N LYS A 102 -11.05 11.71 3.07
CA LYS A 102 -12.43 11.38 3.41
C LYS A 102 -13.45 11.68 2.30
N PRO A 103 -13.38 12.83 1.59
CA PRO A 103 -14.21 13.07 0.42
C PRO A 103 -14.05 12.03 -0.69
N LEU A 104 -12.82 11.60 -1.02
CA LEU A 104 -12.57 10.56 -2.01
C LEU A 104 -13.12 9.20 -1.57
N LEU A 105 -12.88 8.83 -0.32
CA LEU A 105 -13.39 7.59 0.26
C LEU A 105 -14.92 7.53 0.19
N LYS A 106 -15.58 8.62 0.57
CA LYS A 106 -17.05 8.70 0.49
C LYS A 106 -17.54 8.63 -0.97
N TYR A 107 -16.86 9.32 -1.89
CA TYR A 107 -17.17 9.25 -3.32
C TYR A 107 -17.10 7.82 -3.84
N ALA A 108 -16.03 7.09 -3.51
CA ALA A 108 -15.84 5.70 -3.92
C ALA A 108 -16.90 4.78 -3.30
N TYR A 109 -17.16 4.93 -2.00
CA TYR A 109 -18.17 4.16 -1.27
C TYR A 109 -19.57 4.31 -1.89
N ASP A 110 -20.00 5.54 -2.16
CA ASP A 110 -21.33 5.84 -2.71
C ASP A 110 -21.52 5.24 -4.13
N ARG A 111 -20.43 4.88 -4.82
CA ARG A 111 -20.41 4.33 -6.20
C ARG A 111 -20.03 2.85 -6.27
N GLY A 112 -19.74 2.22 -5.15
CA GLY A 112 -19.30 0.82 -5.11
C GLY A 112 -17.89 0.60 -5.69
N ILE A 113 -17.06 1.65 -5.76
CA ILE A 113 -15.66 1.58 -6.18
C ILE A 113 -14.83 0.97 -5.03
N TYR A 114 -14.02 -0.05 -5.31
CA TYR A 114 -13.12 -0.63 -4.33
C TYR A 114 -11.98 0.33 -4.02
N VAL A 115 -11.60 0.41 -2.74
CA VAL A 115 -10.54 1.31 -2.28
C VAL A 115 -9.41 0.55 -1.60
N GLN A 116 -8.19 0.78 -2.08
CA GLN A 116 -6.95 0.40 -1.39
C GLN A 116 -6.31 1.65 -0.79
N MET A 117 -5.92 1.55 0.49
CA MET A 117 -5.13 2.59 1.18
C MET A 117 -3.70 2.10 1.35
N ASN A 118 -2.74 2.78 0.72
CA ASN A 118 -1.31 2.50 0.88
C ASN A 118 -0.77 3.32 2.06
N SER A 119 -0.24 2.65 3.08
CA SER A 119 0.19 3.29 4.32
C SER A 119 1.39 2.58 4.94
N ASN A 120 2.24 3.34 5.65
CA ASN A 120 3.24 2.75 6.54
C ASN A 120 2.65 2.24 7.87
N LEU A 121 1.37 2.51 8.11
CA LEU A 121 0.55 2.07 9.24
C LEU A 121 1.11 2.42 10.63
N THR A 122 2.02 3.39 10.73
CA THR A 122 2.71 3.75 11.99
C THR A 122 2.02 4.85 12.80
N LEU A 123 0.88 5.37 12.35
CA LEU A 123 0.15 6.45 13.03
C LEU A 123 -0.82 5.91 14.08
N PRO A 124 -1.41 6.78 14.94
CA PRO A 124 -2.40 6.36 15.92
C PRO A 124 -3.56 5.58 15.30
N GLN A 125 -3.94 4.49 15.95
CA GLN A 125 -4.92 3.51 15.48
C GLN A 125 -6.29 4.14 15.16
N ASP A 126 -6.72 5.09 15.97
CA ASP A 126 -7.99 5.82 15.81
C ASP A 126 -8.13 6.47 14.42
N ARG A 127 -7.01 6.88 13.81
CA ARG A 127 -7.04 7.45 12.45
C ARG A 127 -7.46 6.43 11.40
N TYR A 128 -7.01 5.20 11.53
CA TYR A 128 -7.33 4.12 10.60
C TYR A 128 -8.74 3.59 10.83
N LEU A 129 -9.14 3.46 12.10
CA LEU A 129 -10.49 3.04 12.46
C LEU A 129 -11.56 4.05 12.00
N ASP A 130 -11.25 5.34 11.99
CA ASP A 130 -12.14 6.43 11.54
C ASP A 130 -12.49 6.38 10.04
N ILE A 131 -11.76 5.59 9.25
CA ILE A 131 -11.97 5.41 7.81
C ILE A 131 -12.18 3.95 7.40
N ALA A 132 -12.11 3.03 8.33
CA ALA A 132 -12.10 1.59 8.05
C ALA A 132 -13.32 1.11 7.24
N GLU A 133 -14.49 1.67 7.47
CA GLU A 133 -15.74 1.31 6.75
C GLU A 133 -15.70 1.67 5.25
N TYR A 134 -14.79 2.58 4.82
CA TYR A 134 -14.67 3.05 3.45
C TYR A 134 -13.56 2.37 2.66
N ILE A 135 -12.76 1.52 3.32
CA ILE A 135 -11.58 0.90 2.73
C ILE A 135 -11.81 -0.60 2.56
N ASP A 136 -11.47 -1.13 1.41
CA ASP A 136 -11.57 -2.57 1.11
C ASP A 136 -10.23 -3.28 1.35
N VAL A 137 -9.11 -2.60 1.11
CA VAL A 137 -7.75 -3.12 1.33
C VAL A 137 -6.89 -2.10 2.07
N MET A 138 -6.36 -2.47 3.22
CA MET A 138 -5.24 -1.76 3.83
C MET A 138 -3.94 -2.38 3.33
N HIS A 139 -3.19 -1.64 2.54
CA HIS A 139 -1.92 -2.07 1.95
C HIS A 139 -0.75 -1.44 2.69
N ILE A 140 0.11 -2.28 3.26
CA ILE A 140 1.18 -1.87 4.17
C ILE A 140 2.53 -1.96 3.48
N SER A 141 3.30 -0.88 3.47
CA SER A 141 4.69 -0.91 3.04
C SER A 141 5.58 -1.52 4.13
N HIS A 142 6.02 -2.76 3.92
CA HIS A 142 6.84 -3.52 4.87
C HIS A 142 8.16 -3.96 4.20
N ASN A 143 9.21 -3.13 4.32
CA ASN A 143 10.46 -3.26 3.58
C ASN A 143 11.70 -3.43 4.47
N TRP A 144 11.58 -4.18 5.56
CA TRP A 144 12.63 -4.44 6.55
C TRP A 144 12.47 -5.81 7.20
N GLY A 145 13.59 -6.49 7.45
CA GLY A 145 13.60 -7.80 8.09
C GLY A 145 13.92 -7.77 9.58
N THR A 146 14.32 -6.61 10.12
CA THR A 146 14.68 -6.45 11.52
C THR A 146 14.26 -5.08 12.05
N LEU A 147 14.13 -4.95 13.38
CA LEU A 147 13.90 -3.66 14.05
C LEU A 147 15.00 -2.65 13.75
N ASP A 148 16.24 -3.11 13.65
CA ASP A 148 17.38 -2.24 13.34
C ASP A 148 17.29 -1.71 11.90
N GLU A 149 16.84 -2.54 10.97
CA GLU A 149 16.60 -2.11 9.58
C GLU A 149 15.42 -1.13 9.51
N PHE A 150 14.31 -1.40 10.18
CA PHE A 150 13.21 -0.43 10.28
C PHE A 150 13.72 0.91 10.81
N ALA A 151 14.49 0.88 11.92
CA ALA A 151 15.03 2.08 12.55
C ALA A 151 16.05 2.82 11.67
N THR A 152 16.74 2.12 10.79
CA THR A 152 17.77 2.68 9.90
C THR A 152 17.17 3.08 8.55
N VAL A 153 16.48 2.14 7.88
CA VAL A 153 15.93 2.32 6.53
C VAL A 153 14.74 3.28 6.53
N GLY A 154 13.81 3.14 7.47
CA GLY A 154 12.60 3.95 7.55
C GLY A 154 12.84 5.44 7.80
N PHE A 155 14.03 5.80 8.32
CA PHE A 155 14.41 7.17 8.66
C PHE A 155 15.73 7.59 8.03
N GLY A 156 16.30 6.77 7.12
CA GLY A 156 17.63 6.94 6.59
C GLY A 156 17.86 8.26 5.87
N ALA A 157 16.84 8.81 5.20
CA ALA A 157 16.92 10.08 4.50
C ALA A 157 16.47 11.29 5.36
N MET A 158 16.31 11.13 6.68
CA MET A 158 16.06 12.27 7.59
C MET A 158 17.36 12.95 8.00
N GLU A 159 17.42 14.27 7.85
CA GLU A 159 18.54 15.08 8.38
C GLU A 159 18.66 14.96 9.90
N LYS A 160 17.52 15.02 10.61
CA LYS A 160 17.45 14.87 12.05
C LYS A 160 16.71 13.60 12.43
N GLN A 161 17.46 12.60 12.85
CA GLN A 161 16.92 11.29 13.21
C GLN A 161 16.11 11.34 14.51
N PRO A 162 14.91 10.72 14.55
CA PRO A 162 14.20 10.50 15.79
C PRO A 162 15.00 9.60 16.74
N PRO A 163 14.83 9.73 18.08
CA PRO A 163 15.41 8.79 19.03
C PRO A 163 14.97 7.35 18.75
N LEU A 164 15.84 6.37 18.99
CA LEU A 164 15.55 4.94 18.75
C LEU A 164 14.24 4.51 19.41
N LYS A 165 13.99 4.91 20.66
CA LYS A 165 12.73 4.61 21.35
C LYS A 165 11.49 5.08 20.59
N ALA A 166 11.55 6.22 19.92
CA ALA A 166 10.44 6.72 19.12
C ALA A 166 10.25 5.89 17.86
N LYS A 167 11.33 5.48 17.20
CA LYS A 167 11.29 4.61 16.03
C LYS A 167 10.67 3.23 16.37
N LEU A 168 11.13 2.61 17.46
CA LEU A 168 10.61 1.32 17.95
C LEU A 168 9.12 1.40 18.28
N LYS A 169 8.69 2.51 18.91
CA LYS A 169 7.26 2.73 19.15
C LYS A 169 6.44 2.74 17.85
N LEU A 170 6.97 3.32 16.77
CA LEU A 170 6.27 3.34 15.47
C LEU A 170 6.18 1.93 14.86
N TYR A 171 7.22 1.12 15.04
CA TYR A 171 7.20 -0.27 14.61
C TYR A 171 6.14 -1.09 15.36
N ASP A 172 6.13 -1.04 16.69
CA ASP A 172 5.12 -1.70 17.52
C ASP A 172 3.71 -1.23 17.14
N GLN A 173 3.56 0.04 16.81
CA GLN A 173 2.29 0.63 16.41
C GLN A 173 1.82 0.09 15.05
N MET A 174 2.73 -0.11 14.09
CA MET A 174 2.43 -0.74 12.80
C MET A 174 1.90 -2.17 13.00
N LEU A 175 2.60 -2.99 13.79
CA LEU A 175 2.17 -4.37 14.07
C LEU A 175 0.79 -4.41 14.75
N ASN A 176 0.61 -3.61 15.80
CA ASN A 176 -0.65 -3.54 16.54
C ASN A 176 -1.82 -3.06 15.68
N ASN A 177 -1.58 -2.07 14.81
CA ASN A 177 -2.59 -1.58 13.88
C ASN A 177 -2.99 -2.65 12.87
N ALA A 178 -2.00 -3.36 12.27
CA ALA A 178 -2.26 -4.45 11.33
C ALA A 178 -3.11 -5.55 11.97
N GLN A 179 -2.71 -6.03 13.15
CA GLN A 179 -3.45 -7.05 13.90
C GLN A 179 -4.89 -6.62 14.22
N THR A 180 -5.04 -5.39 14.74
CA THR A 180 -6.38 -4.87 15.11
C THR A 180 -7.31 -4.77 13.91
N LEU A 181 -6.83 -4.25 12.78
CA LEU A 181 -7.62 -4.11 11.57
C LEU A 181 -7.97 -5.48 10.99
N SER A 182 -7.02 -6.42 10.99
CA SER A 182 -7.26 -7.81 10.57
C SER A 182 -8.28 -8.52 11.46
N ASP A 183 -8.18 -8.37 12.79
CA ASP A 183 -9.12 -8.96 13.75
C ASP A 183 -10.54 -8.37 13.62
N GLN A 184 -10.68 -7.18 13.05
CA GLN A 184 -11.97 -6.57 12.68
C GLN A 184 -12.49 -6.99 11.31
N GLY A 185 -11.78 -7.89 10.61
CA GLY A 185 -12.19 -8.43 9.32
C GLY A 185 -11.77 -7.60 8.10
N MET A 186 -10.89 -6.60 8.27
CA MET A 186 -10.34 -5.85 7.13
C MET A 186 -9.36 -6.74 6.36
N PHE A 187 -9.40 -6.67 5.02
CA PHE A 187 -8.40 -7.32 4.19
C PHE A 187 -7.09 -6.54 4.27
N ILE A 188 -6.07 -7.15 4.85
CA ILE A 188 -4.74 -6.56 4.98
C ILE A 188 -3.80 -7.18 3.96
N SER A 189 -3.13 -6.34 3.18
CA SER A 189 -2.04 -6.71 2.29
C SER A 189 -0.76 -6.05 2.77
N ALA A 190 0.38 -6.70 2.60
CA ALA A 190 1.67 -6.06 2.84
C ALA A 190 2.61 -6.25 1.65
N GLU A 191 3.33 -5.20 1.30
CA GLU A 191 4.29 -5.17 0.22
C GLU A 191 5.72 -5.29 0.74
N THR A 192 6.53 -6.09 0.08
CA THR A 192 7.98 -6.16 0.29
C THR A 192 8.72 -5.92 -1.02
N MET A 193 9.59 -4.92 -1.04
CA MET A 193 10.51 -4.69 -2.14
C MET A 193 11.73 -5.59 -2.01
N LEU A 194 12.05 -6.32 -3.08
CA LEU A 194 13.25 -7.13 -3.19
C LEU A 194 14.47 -6.25 -3.47
N ASN A 195 15.38 -6.19 -2.51
CA ASN A 195 16.67 -5.50 -2.61
C ASN A 195 17.73 -6.21 -1.76
N GLN A 196 18.95 -5.71 -1.74
CA GLN A 196 20.07 -6.33 -1.01
C GLN A 196 19.84 -6.35 0.52
N SER A 197 19.05 -5.44 1.10
CA SER A 197 18.80 -5.45 2.54
C SER A 197 17.67 -6.40 2.94
N THR A 198 16.64 -6.56 2.10
CA THR A 198 15.53 -7.47 2.39
C THR A 198 15.84 -8.94 2.07
N LEU A 199 16.72 -9.19 1.08
CA LEU A 199 17.05 -10.53 0.60
C LEU A 199 17.46 -11.52 1.71
N PRO A 200 18.33 -11.15 2.68
CA PRO A 200 18.75 -12.08 3.73
C PRO A 200 17.62 -12.46 4.71
N TYR A 201 16.53 -11.70 4.73
CA TYR A 201 15.48 -11.78 5.73
C TYR A 201 14.11 -12.18 5.18
N LEU A 202 14.01 -12.62 3.93
CA LEU A 202 12.73 -12.91 3.27
C LEU A 202 11.83 -13.86 4.06
N THR A 203 12.41 -14.92 4.63
CA THR A 203 11.67 -15.85 5.49
C THR A 203 11.09 -15.16 6.73
N LYS A 204 11.89 -14.29 7.37
CA LYS A 204 11.46 -13.55 8.55
C LYS A 204 10.38 -12.54 8.21
N ILE A 205 10.59 -11.76 7.14
CA ILE A 205 9.63 -10.78 6.63
C ILE A 205 8.30 -11.47 6.33
N HIS A 206 8.32 -12.57 5.58
CA HIS A 206 7.11 -13.31 5.23
C HIS A 206 6.37 -13.81 6.47
N ASN A 207 7.09 -14.41 7.44
CA ASN A 207 6.47 -14.87 8.67
C ASN A 207 5.87 -13.72 9.50
N GLU A 208 6.54 -12.58 9.60
CA GLU A 208 6.01 -11.39 10.29
C GLU A 208 4.75 -10.88 9.64
N ILE A 209 4.74 -10.75 8.31
CA ILE A 209 3.57 -10.32 7.54
C ILE A 209 2.39 -11.26 7.75
N VAL A 210 2.59 -12.56 7.58
CA VAL A 210 1.50 -13.54 7.59
C VAL A 210 1.06 -13.89 9.01
N LYS A 211 2.00 -14.08 9.94
CA LYS A 211 1.70 -14.59 11.29
C LYS A 211 1.51 -13.49 12.32
N ASP A 212 2.43 -12.50 12.34
CA ASP A 212 2.41 -11.46 13.38
C ASP A 212 1.47 -10.33 12.98
N MET A 213 1.48 -9.88 11.74
CA MET A 213 0.58 -8.84 11.23
C MET A 213 -0.78 -9.39 10.77
N LYS A 214 -0.91 -10.71 10.59
CA LYS A 214 -2.12 -11.41 10.11
C LYS A 214 -2.59 -10.90 8.74
N CYS A 215 -1.66 -10.59 7.84
CA CYS A 215 -2.00 -10.16 6.50
C CYS A 215 -2.57 -11.31 5.67
N SER A 216 -3.62 -11.02 4.92
CA SER A 216 -4.24 -11.96 3.98
C SER A 216 -3.45 -12.12 2.68
N ARG A 217 -2.65 -11.10 2.32
CA ARG A 217 -1.84 -11.07 1.09
C ARG A 217 -0.45 -10.53 1.37
N HIS A 218 0.57 -11.21 0.83
CA HIS A 218 1.95 -10.73 0.76
C HIS A 218 2.30 -10.42 -0.70
N GLU A 219 2.53 -9.17 -1.00
CA GLU A 219 2.95 -8.71 -2.32
C GLU A 219 4.46 -8.52 -2.37
N ILE A 220 5.07 -8.99 -3.45
CA ILE A 220 6.51 -8.94 -3.64
C ILE A 220 6.81 -8.17 -4.93
N HIS A 221 7.59 -7.10 -4.82
CA HIS A 221 7.96 -6.24 -5.93
C HIS A 221 9.47 -6.10 -6.05
N PRO A 222 10.02 -5.89 -7.26
CA PRO A 222 11.40 -5.46 -7.40
C PRO A 222 11.56 -4.04 -6.87
N MET A 223 12.72 -3.72 -6.31
CA MET A 223 13.02 -2.32 -5.97
C MET A 223 13.27 -1.53 -7.25
N TYR A 224 12.64 -0.37 -7.35
CA TYR A 224 12.92 0.60 -8.41
C TYR A 224 14.00 1.58 -7.94
N PRO A 225 15.15 1.65 -8.60
CA PRO A 225 16.25 2.54 -8.24
C PRO A 225 15.93 3.97 -8.69
N ALA A 226 14.97 4.60 -8.05
CA ALA A 226 14.55 5.96 -8.32
C ALA A 226 14.57 6.79 -7.04
N ASP A 227 14.77 8.07 -7.17
CA ASP A 227 14.69 9.05 -6.08
C ASP A 227 15.68 8.74 -4.94
N PHE A 228 15.25 8.59 -3.68
CA PHE A 228 16.13 8.20 -2.57
C PHE A 228 16.73 6.80 -2.74
N ALA A 229 16.09 5.95 -3.54
CA ALA A 229 16.59 4.61 -3.85
C ALA A 229 17.60 4.57 -4.99
N SER A 230 17.93 5.69 -5.66
CA SER A 230 18.79 5.72 -6.85
C SER A 230 20.18 5.13 -6.62
N ASP A 231 20.72 5.28 -5.42
CA ASP A 231 22.06 4.81 -5.04
C ASP A 231 22.04 3.42 -4.36
N LEU A 232 20.85 2.81 -4.19
CA LEU A 232 20.73 1.51 -3.58
C LEU A 232 20.99 0.39 -4.60
N ASN A 233 21.64 -0.68 -4.15
CA ASN A 233 21.92 -1.83 -4.99
C ASN A 233 20.65 -2.64 -5.27
N VAL A 234 20.31 -2.75 -6.55
CA VAL A 234 19.26 -3.65 -7.03
C VAL A 234 19.76 -5.10 -7.05
N LEU A 235 18.83 -6.05 -6.97
CA LEU A 235 19.18 -7.46 -7.16
C LEU A 235 19.46 -7.76 -8.64
N SER A 236 20.42 -8.64 -8.87
CA SER A 236 20.55 -9.28 -10.18
C SER A 236 19.34 -10.19 -10.46
N LEU A 237 19.06 -10.48 -11.74
CA LEU A 237 17.99 -11.41 -12.12
C LEU A 237 18.13 -12.79 -11.45
N LYS A 238 19.37 -13.24 -11.26
CA LYS A 238 19.65 -14.53 -10.58
C LYS A 238 19.23 -14.47 -9.10
N GLU A 239 19.60 -13.42 -8.37
CA GLU A 239 19.22 -13.23 -6.97
C GLU A 239 17.72 -13.06 -6.82
N MET A 240 17.09 -12.28 -7.70
CA MET A 240 15.65 -12.10 -7.73
C MET A 240 14.91 -13.43 -7.95
N LYS A 241 15.36 -14.24 -8.93
CA LYS A 241 14.81 -15.56 -9.16
C LYS A 241 14.96 -16.48 -7.95
N GLN A 242 16.13 -16.47 -7.28
CA GLN A 242 16.34 -17.25 -6.05
C GLN A 242 15.42 -16.80 -4.93
N ALA A 243 15.23 -15.48 -4.73
CA ALA A 243 14.32 -14.92 -3.75
C ALA A 243 12.87 -15.39 -3.98
N ILE A 244 12.42 -15.39 -5.22
CA ILE A 244 11.08 -15.83 -5.59
C ILE A 244 10.89 -17.32 -5.33
N HIS A 245 11.86 -18.16 -5.72
CA HIS A 245 11.79 -19.60 -5.42
C HIS A 245 11.73 -19.85 -3.91
N GLN A 246 12.56 -19.16 -3.12
CA GLN A 246 12.54 -19.27 -1.67
C GLN A 246 11.15 -18.92 -1.09
N LEU A 247 10.51 -17.87 -1.59
CA LEU A 247 9.17 -17.47 -1.15
C LEU A 247 8.11 -18.46 -1.60
N LEU A 248 8.19 -18.98 -2.83
CA LEU A 248 7.26 -19.99 -3.32
C LEU A 248 7.35 -21.30 -2.52
N ASP A 249 8.55 -21.70 -2.10
CA ASP A 249 8.75 -22.89 -1.24
C ASP A 249 8.13 -22.70 0.15
N MET A 250 7.92 -21.46 0.60
CA MET A 250 7.27 -21.14 1.87
C MET A 250 5.76 -20.96 1.77
N ARG A 251 5.24 -20.90 0.56
CA ARG A 251 3.81 -20.66 0.32
C ARG A 251 2.99 -21.81 0.86
N ASP A 252 1.98 -21.49 1.66
CA ASP A 252 0.90 -22.40 2.01
C ASP A 252 -0.39 -22.06 1.25
N GLU A 253 -1.37 -22.95 1.32
CA GLU A 253 -2.67 -22.80 0.64
C GLU A 253 -3.53 -21.64 1.16
N ASN A 254 -3.23 -21.12 2.35
CA ASN A 254 -3.97 -20.04 3.00
C ASN A 254 -3.35 -18.68 2.76
N THR A 255 -2.15 -18.64 2.16
CA THR A 255 -1.43 -17.37 1.94
C THR A 255 -1.50 -16.97 0.47
N TRP A 256 -2.13 -15.83 0.22
CA TRP A 256 -2.09 -15.23 -1.11
C TRP A 256 -0.77 -14.46 -1.30
N MET A 257 0.12 -15.03 -2.12
CA MET A 257 1.32 -14.34 -2.60
C MET A 257 1.07 -13.76 -3.97
N LEU A 258 1.38 -12.46 -4.12
CA LEU A 258 1.33 -11.75 -5.39
C LEU A 258 2.73 -11.26 -5.75
N PHE A 259 3.21 -11.65 -6.93
CA PHE A 259 4.49 -11.19 -7.48
C PHE A 259 4.21 -10.13 -8.55
N GLY A 260 4.25 -8.86 -8.12
CA GLY A 260 3.93 -7.72 -8.98
C GLY A 260 5.14 -7.24 -9.79
N THR A 261 4.88 -6.80 -11.02
CA THR A 261 5.83 -6.07 -11.89
C THR A 261 7.22 -6.70 -12.05
N LEU A 262 7.33 -8.02 -11.87
CA LEU A 262 8.59 -8.74 -11.98
C LEU A 262 8.81 -9.15 -13.45
N PRO A 263 9.83 -8.64 -14.14
CA PRO A 263 10.16 -9.02 -15.51
C PRO A 263 10.88 -10.37 -15.53
N ILE A 264 10.23 -11.44 -15.06
CA ILE A 264 10.94 -12.65 -14.70
C ILE A 264 10.96 -13.69 -15.80
N TYR A 265 10.02 -13.63 -16.70
CA TYR A 265 9.93 -14.62 -17.77
C TYR A 265 9.97 -13.93 -19.13
N PRO A 266 10.98 -14.28 -19.97
CA PRO A 266 10.81 -14.03 -21.38
C PRO A 266 9.60 -14.83 -21.84
N CYS A 267 8.66 -14.16 -22.42
CA CYS A 267 7.52 -14.79 -23.08
C CYS A 267 8.01 -15.68 -24.21
#